data_65b3cace60f4c15e159e39c436258e7f
#
_entry.id   65b3cace60f4c15e159e39c436258e7f
#
_cell.length_a   1.000
_cell.length_b   1.000
_cell.length_c   1.000
_cell.angle_alpha   90.00
_cell.angle_beta   90.00
_cell.angle_gamma   90.00
#
_symmetry.space_group_name_H-M   'P 1'
#
loop_
_entity.id
_entity.type
_entity.pdbx_description
1 polymer ?
#
loop_
_entity_poly.entity_id
_entity_poly.type
_entity_poly.pdbx_seq_one_letter_code
_entity_poly.pdbx_strand_id
1 'polypeptide(L)'
;MLTACGSPPPLTPTSAPATITPTIAPTVTPTIVPTATPVPSTPTPAATNTPTAAPTRTNTPVPAETPEHPPTSQPAATPTPPSTINGMPYSDFIRMDEDVKAHVREIFAKGQQMGRNPNAFSKLGDSLIANPYFLRVFDQKDPNLGAYNLGDYLFLQNVIDHYSGSYDRYGVAIHVGLHTWSVFDPMWANKKWCTAGENLLDCEIRLNNPSLMLVLLGTNDDAPQVTFETNYDQIVQHIIDQGVVPILFTKADRFEGPDNRNNASIKQIAKKYQVPLMDFDNLADTIPNRGLGPDGIHLSIAPSNDYTLPETFHFGNTVHNLATLVMLDRVRNALSAP
;
A
#
# COMPACT_ATOMS: atom_id res chain seq x y z
N MET A 1 55.51 -2.36 60.86
CA MET A 1 55.85 -2.51 59.47
C MET A 1 54.84 -1.70 58.65
N LEU A 2 55.26 -0.53 58.19
CA LEU A 2 54.42 0.36 57.37
C LEU A 2 54.68 0.01 55.89
N THR A 3 53.63 -0.34 55.17
CA THR A 3 53.65 -0.59 53.72
C THR A 3 53.22 0.70 52.99
N ALA A 4 54.09 1.24 52.17
CA ALA A 4 53.86 2.46 51.41
C ALA A 4 52.94 2.22 50.21
N CYS A 5 51.94 3.13 50.08
CA CYS A 5 51.07 3.26 48.88
C CYS A 5 51.90 3.93 47.77
N GLY A 6 52.09 3.21 46.65
CA GLY A 6 52.65 3.78 45.41
C GLY A 6 51.56 4.47 44.61
N SER A 7 51.83 5.69 44.15
CA SER A 7 50.99 6.47 43.25
C SER A 7 51.03 5.89 41.81
N PRO A 8 49.89 5.95 41.07
CA PRO A 8 49.87 5.50 39.67
C PRO A 8 50.62 6.49 38.74
N PRO A 9 51.12 6.00 37.60
CA PRO A 9 51.83 6.83 36.62
C PRO A 9 50.89 7.79 35.85
N PRO A 10 51.41 8.91 35.34
CA PRO A 10 50.61 9.90 34.59
C PRO A 10 50.17 9.36 33.21
N LEU A 11 48.93 9.66 32.87
CA LEU A 11 48.35 9.32 31.57
C LEU A 11 48.95 10.20 30.44
N THR A 12 49.44 9.58 29.39
CA THR A 12 49.95 10.24 28.18
C THR A 12 48.78 10.86 27.40
N PRO A 13 48.88 12.07 26.86
CA PRO A 13 47.78 12.69 26.08
C PRO A 13 47.66 11.95 24.74
N THR A 14 46.44 11.44 24.47
CA THR A 14 46.07 10.87 23.18
C THR A 14 45.84 12.01 22.18
N SER A 15 46.55 11.94 21.02
CA SER A 15 46.39 12.90 19.93
C SER A 15 44.98 12.92 19.37
N ALA A 16 44.44 14.14 19.14
CA ALA A 16 43.13 14.36 18.53
C ALA A 16 43.06 13.80 17.09
N PRO A 17 41.91 13.25 16.67
CA PRO A 17 41.75 12.79 15.30
C PRO A 17 41.78 13.97 14.31
N ALA A 18 42.36 13.75 13.14
CA ALA A 18 42.46 14.72 12.05
C ALA A 18 41.06 15.07 11.52
N THR A 19 40.81 16.36 11.41
CA THR A 19 39.58 16.91 10.80
C THR A 19 39.63 16.68 9.28
N ILE A 20 38.74 15.87 8.74
CA ILE A 20 38.61 15.67 7.29
C ILE A 20 37.70 16.79 6.76
N THR A 21 38.26 17.70 5.97
CA THR A 21 37.53 18.73 5.25
C THR A 21 36.77 18.07 4.08
N PRO A 22 35.45 18.21 3.95
CA PRO A 22 34.73 17.63 2.81
C PRO A 22 35.09 18.42 1.53
N THR A 23 35.61 17.71 0.53
CA THR A 23 35.79 18.24 -0.83
C THR A 23 34.44 18.32 -1.51
N ILE A 24 34.02 19.53 -1.87
CA ILE A 24 32.76 19.76 -2.62
C ILE A 24 32.99 19.29 -4.06
N ALA A 25 32.18 18.31 -4.49
CA ALA A 25 32.15 17.89 -5.88
C ALA A 25 31.49 18.96 -6.76
N PRO A 26 31.89 19.15 -8.02
CA PRO A 26 31.32 20.17 -8.90
C PRO A 26 29.87 19.83 -9.23
N THR A 27 28.99 20.82 -9.04
CA THR A 27 27.57 20.78 -9.43
C THR A 27 27.45 20.74 -10.94
N VAL A 28 26.87 19.68 -11.49
CA VAL A 28 26.56 19.56 -12.91
C VAL A 28 25.25 20.32 -13.16
N THR A 29 25.33 21.42 -13.89
CA THR A 29 24.16 22.20 -14.33
C THR A 29 23.45 21.41 -15.43
N PRO A 30 22.15 21.12 -15.33
CA PRO A 30 21.41 20.44 -16.39
C PRO A 30 21.26 21.37 -17.61
N THR A 31 21.74 20.93 -18.77
CA THR A 31 21.53 21.60 -20.05
C THR A 31 20.09 21.38 -20.49
N ILE A 32 19.34 22.46 -20.64
CA ILE A 32 17.97 22.45 -21.15
C ILE A 32 18.00 22.15 -22.65
N VAL A 33 17.47 21.00 -23.05
CA VAL A 33 17.21 20.68 -24.46
C VAL A 33 15.90 21.37 -24.88
N PRO A 34 15.86 22.16 -25.97
CA PRO A 34 14.64 22.81 -26.41
C PRO A 34 13.63 21.77 -26.90
N THR A 35 12.44 21.77 -26.34
CA THR A 35 11.28 20.96 -26.75
C THR A 35 10.76 21.45 -28.09
N ALA A 36 10.68 20.56 -29.08
CA ALA A 36 10.08 20.86 -30.37
C ALA A 36 8.57 21.10 -30.21
N THR A 37 8.10 22.25 -30.75
CA THR A 37 6.69 22.63 -30.80
C THR A 37 5.95 21.71 -31.78
N PRO A 38 4.81 21.09 -31.45
CA PRO A 38 4.04 20.29 -32.37
C PRO A 38 3.35 21.20 -33.42
N VAL A 39 3.49 20.84 -34.71
CA VAL A 39 2.79 21.46 -35.81
C VAL A 39 1.32 20.99 -35.81
N PRO A 40 0.32 21.87 -35.91
CA PRO A 40 -1.08 21.45 -35.98
C PRO A 40 -1.39 20.73 -37.28
N SER A 41 -1.98 19.54 -37.20
CA SER A 41 -2.47 18.77 -38.33
C SER A 41 -3.78 19.36 -38.87
N THR A 42 -3.80 19.64 -40.15
CA THR A 42 -4.97 20.10 -40.92
C THR A 42 -6.01 18.97 -41.04
N PRO A 43 -7.30 19.22 -40.78
CA PRO A 43 -8.31 18.19 -40.92
C PRO A 43 -8.63 17.92 -42.43
N THR A 44 -8.59 16.65 -42.81
CA THR A 44 -9.05 16.16 -44.10
C THR A 44 -10.58 16.19 -44.18
N PRO A 45 -11.23 16.70 -45.24
CA PRO A 45 -12.68 16.72 -45.32
C PRO A 45 -13.27 15.31 -45.50
N ALA A 46 -14.32 15.03 -44.74
CA ALA A 46 -15.10 13.79 -44.81
C ALA A 46 -15.88 13.67 -46.12
N ALA A 47 -15.82 12.52 -46.77
CA ALA A 47 -16.60 12.20 -47.96
C ALA A 47 -18.09 12.06 -47.61
N THR A 48 -18.93 12.80 -48.30
CA THR A 48 -20.39 12.75 -48.20
C THR A 48 -20.90 11.56 -49.01
N ASN A 49 -21.45 10.55 -48.36
CA ASN A 49 -22.14 9.44 -49.02
C ASN A 49 -23.58 9.82 -49.30
N THR A 50 -23.93 9.88 -50.60
CA THR A 50 -25.30 10.03 -51.10
C THR A 50 -26.02 8.69 -51.00
N PRO A 51 -27.21 8.58 -50.40
CA PRO A 51 -27.94 7.32 -50.34
C PRO A 51 -28.59 7.00 -51.71
N THR A 52 -28.24 5.85 -52.28
CA THR A 52 -28.91 5.27 -53.46
C THR A 52 -30.20 4.56 -53.00
N ALA A 53 -31.32 4.92 -53.60
CA ALA A 53 -32.63 4.33 -53.32
C ALA A 53 -32.67 2.85 -53.71
N ALA A 54 -33.12 1.99 -52.79
CA ALA A 54 -33.35 0.57 -53.01
C ALA A 54 -34.71 0.31 -53.69
N PRO A 55 -34.84 -0.72 -54.54
CA PRO A 55 -36.08 -1.04 -55.21
C PRO A 55 -37.12 -1.65 -54.25
N THR A 56 -38.36 -1.19 -54.38
CA THR A 56 -39.55 -1.67 -53.68
C THR A 56 -39.85 -3.12 -54.05
N ARG A 57 -39.81 -4.03 -53.08
CA ARG A 57 -40.29 -5.42 -53.24
C ARG A 57 -41.74 -5.49 -52.83
N THR A 58 -42.59 -6.02 -53.72
CA THR A 58 -44.00 -6.34 -53.45
C THR A 58 -44.09 -7.59 -52.57
N ASN A 59 -44.65 -7.46 -51.37
CA ASN A 59 -44.84 -8.58 -50.46
C ASN A 59 -46.12 -9.37 -50.82
N THR A 60 -45.95 -10.65 -51.11
CA THR A 60 -47.04 -11.63 -51.10
C THR A 60 -47.31 -12.07 -49.65
N PRO A 61 -48.56 -12.16 -49.20
CA PRO A 61 -48.85 -12.56 -47.81
C PRO A 61 -48.55 -14.02 -47.57
N VAL A 62 -47.68 -14.30 -46.59
CA VAL A 62 -47.40 -15.62 -46.04
C VAL A 62 -48.40 -15.91 -44.91
N PRO A 63 -48.90 -17.15 -44.74
CA PRO A 63 -49.83 -17.53 -43.66
C PRO A 63 -49.17 -17.31 -42.30
N ALA A 64 -49.98 -16.83 -41.32
CA ALA A 64 -49.54 -16.58 -39.94
C ALA A 64 -49.15 -17.90 -39.27
N GLU A 65 -47.85 -18.04 -38.95
CA GLU A 65 -47.34 -19.04 -37.98
C GLU A 65 -47.72 -18.60 -36.54
N THR A 66 -48.15 -19.54 -35.76
CA THR A 66 -48.42 -19.38 -34.31
C THR A 66 -47.14 -18.96 -33.63
N PRO A 67 -47.17 -17.92 -32.72
CA PRO A 67 -45.95 -17.50 -32.04
C PRO A 67 -45.49 -18.59 -31.08
N GLU A 68 -44.34 -19.24 -31.43
CA GLU A 68 -43.55 -20.00 -30.45
C GLU A 68 -43.02 -19.00 -29.40
N HIS A 69 -43.26 -19.30 -28.15
CA HIS A 69 -42.69 -18.55 -27.04
C HIS A 69 -41.15 -18.61 -27.13
N PRO A 70 -40.44 -17.46 -27.10
CA PRO A 70 -39.00 -17.51 -27.03
C PRO A 70 -38.59 -18.25 -25.74
N PRO A 71 -37.54 -19.07 -25.77
CA PRO A 71 -37.06 -19.74 -24.58
C PRO A 71 -36.72 -18.68 -23.53
N THR A 72 -37.31 -18.83 -22.35
CA THR A 72 -37.00 -18.00 -21.18
C THR A 72 -35.50 -18.07 -20.95
N SER A 73 -34.77 -16.97 -21.22
CA SER A 73 -33.35 -16.89 -20.95
C SER A 73 -33.14 -17.08 -19.44
N GLN A 74 -32.54 -18.21 -19.10
CA GLN A 74 -32.10 -18.47 -17.74
C GLN A 74 -31.20 -17.30 -17.30
N PRO A 75 -31.40 -16.70 -16.13
CA PRO A 75 -30.52 -15.63 -15.65
C PRO A 75 -29.08 -16.14 -15.70
N ALA A 76 -28.20 -15.37 -16.34
CA ALA A 76 -26.77 -15.67 -16.33
C ALA A 76 -26.30 -15.75 -14.87
N ALA A 77 -25.65 -16.84 -14.51
CA ALA A 77 -25.09 -17.00 -13.18
C ALA A 77 -24.15 -15.81 -12.90
N THR A 78 -24.39 -15.11 -11.81
CA THR A 78 -23.48 -14.04 -11.36
C THR A 78 -22.11 -14.68 -11.14
N PRO A 79 -21.04 -14.17 -11.78
CA PRO A 79 -19.72 -14.75 -11.62
C PRO A 79 -19.32 -14.73 -10.15
N THR A 80 -18.84 -15.86 -9.64
CA THR A 80 -18.32 -15.94 -8.26
C THR A 80 -17.03 -15.10 -8.19
N PRO A 81 -16.91 -14.18 -7.20
CA PRO A 81 -15.68 -13.40 -7.04
C PRO A 81 -14.45 -14.30 -6.89
N PRO A 82 -13.28 -13.89 -7.43
CA PRO A 82 -12.04 -14.61 -7.22
C PRO A 82 -11.73 -14.81 -5.74
N SER A 83 -11.18 -15.97 -5.40
CA SER A 83 -10.72 -16.30 -4.03
C SER A 83 -9.21 -16.42 -3.92
N THR A 84 -8.49 -16.10 -5.02
CA THR A 84 -7.03 -16.24 -5.13
C THR A 84 -6.44 -15.01 -5.82
N ILE A 85 -5.14 -14.76 -5.57
CA ILE A 85 -4.27 -13.90 -6.39
C ILE A 85 -3.10 -14.78 -6.85
N ASN A 86 -2.78 -14.80 -8.14
CA ASN A 86 -1.75 -15.66 -8.73
C ASN A 86 -1.89 -17.14 -8.32
N GLY A 87 -3.13 -17.64 -8.16
CA GLY A 87 -3.40 -19.00 -7.70
C GLY A 87 -3.25 -19.23 -6.20
N MET A 88 -2.72 -18.26 -5.44
CA MET A 88 -2.62 -18.35 -3.98
C MET A 88 -3.95 -17.95 -3.33
N PRO A 89 -4.56 -18.82 -2.50
CA PRO A 89 -5.78 -18.50 -1.76
C PRO A 89 -5.59 -17.30 -0.84
N TYR A 90 -6.62 -16.48 -0.68
CA TYR A 90 -6.57 -15.34 0.24
C TYR A 90 -6.23 -15.74 1.68
N SER A 91 -6.67 -16.94 2.13
CA SER A 91 -6.35 -17.48 3.46
C SER A 91 -4.86 -17.66 3.72
N ASP A 92 -4.05 -17.77 2.67
CA ASP A 92 -2.62 -18.08 2.80
C ASP A 92 -1.77 -16.83 3.02
N PHE A 93 -2.28 -15.65 2.65
CA PHE A 93 -1.57 -14.37 2.85
C PHE A 93 -2.39 -13.34 3.64
N ILE A 94 -3.68 -13.55 3.88
CA ILE A 94 -4.50 -12.71 4.77
C ILE A 94 -4.79 -13.48 6.06
N ARG A 95 -4.24 -13.00 7.15
CA ARG A 95 -4.47 -13.56 8.49
C ARG A 95 -5.53 -12.73 9.20
N MET A 96 -6.74 -13.27 9.24
CA MET A 96 -7.91 -12.62 9.81
C MET A 96 -8.93 -13.68 10.25
N ASP A 97 -8.52 -14.50 11.23
CA ASP A 97 -9.37 -15.48 11.89
C ASP A 97 -10.45 -14.83 12.77
N GLU A 98 -11.30 -15.62 13.41
CA GLU A 98 -12.43 -15.08 14.18
C GLU A 98 -11.99 -14.27 15.40
N ASP A 99 -10.88 -14.64 16.06
CA ASP A 99 -10.35 -13.88 17.19
C ASP A 99 -9.85 -12.51 16.74
N VAL A 100 -9.14 -12.46 15.60
CA VAL A 100 -8.72 -11.19 14.97
C VAL A 100 -9.92 -10.33 14.61
N LYS A 101 -10.97 -10.90 14.00
CA LYS A 101 -12.18 -10.16 13.66
C LYS A 101 -12.90 -9.60 14.88
N ALA A 102 -12.96 -10.39 15.97
CA ALA A 102 -13.54 -9.93 17.23
C ALA A 102 -12.76 -8.74 17.80
N HIS A 103 -11.45 -8.86 17.90
CA HIS A 103 -10.61 -7.77 18.42
C HIS A 103 -10.61 -6.52 17.52
N VAL A 104 -10.64 -6.69 16.20
CA VAL A 104 -10.81 -5.58 15.24
C VAL A 104 -12.09 -4.79 15.51
N ARG A 105 -13.22 -5.49 15.79
CA ARG A 105 -14.48 -4.83 16.16
C ARG A 105 -14.37 -4.05 17.47
N GLU A 106 -13.67 -4.60 18.47
CA GLU A 106 -13.44 -3.92 19.75
C GLU A 106 -12.61 -2.65 19.60
N ILE A 107 -11.47 -2.72 18.88
CA ILE A 107 -10.63 -1.56 18.60
C ILE A 107 -11.43 -0.49 17.84
N PHE A 108 -12.15 -0.91 16.81
CA PHE A 108 -12.96 0.00 16.00
C PHE A 108 -14.06 0.66 16.83
N ALA A 109 -14.79 -0.08 17.67
CA ALA A 109 -15.82 0.46 18.56
C ALA A 109 -15.25 1.49 19.54
N LYS A 110 -14.05 1.22 20.12
CA LYS A 110 -13.29 2.20 20.92
C LYS A 110 -13.00 3.46 20.09
N GLY A 111 -12.52 3.28 18.85
CA GLY A 111 -12.24 4.38 17.96
C GLY A 111 -13.47 5.24 17.64
N GLN A 112 -14.64 4.63 17.42
CA GLN A 112 -15.87 5.36 17.19
C GLN A 112 -16.29 6.20 18.42
N GLN A 113 -16.09 5.68 19.63
CA GLN A 113 -16.28 6.45 20.86
C GLN A 113 -15.33 7.63 20.99
N MET A 114 -14.13 7.53 20.41
CA MET A 114 -13.12 8.60 20.34
C MET A 114 -13.35 9.55 19.13
N GLY A 115 -14.39 9.30 18.30
CA GLY A 115 -14.74 10.12 17.14
C GLY A 115 -13.86 9.86 15.91
N ARG A 116 -13.26 8.66 15.76
CA ARG A 116 -12.52 8.27 14.55
C ARG A 116 -13.43 8.21 13.34
N ASN A 117 -12.92 8.65 12.18
CA ASN A 117 -13.66 8.61 10.92
C ASN A 117 -13.73 7.15 10.39
N PRO A 118 -14.92 6.52 10.35
CA PRO A 118 -15.07 5.13 9.89
C PRO A 118 -14.69 4.93 8.42
N ASN A 119 -14.72 6.00 7.63
CA ASN A 119 -14.47 5.97 6.18
C ASN A 119 -13.03 6.40 5.82
N ALA A 120 -12.11 6.42 6.78
CA ALA A 120 -10.74 6.84 6.53
C ALA A 120 -9.74 5.82 7.04
N PHE A 121 -8.70 5.59 6.25
CA PHE A 121 -7.46 4.95 6.71
C PHE A 121 -6.27 5.90 6.53
N SER A 122 -5.23 5.68 7.31
CA SER A 122 -3.92 6.31 7.15
C SER A 122 -2.84 5.28 6.89
N LYS A 123 -1.65 5.74 6.60
CA LYS A 123 -0.48 4.92 6.26
C LYS A 123 0.69 5.33 7.14
N LEU A 124 1.40 4.35 7.70
CA LEU A 124 2.66 4.51 8.42
C LEU A 124 3.70 3.66 7.72
N GLY A 125 4.78 4.26 7.22
CA GLY A 125 5.80 3.47 6.56
C GLY A 125 6.95 4.25 5.95
N ASP A 126 7.84 3.48 5.34
CA ASP A 126 9.06 3.94 4.69
C ASP A 126 8.91 4.16 3.18
N SER A 127 10.00 4.00 2.41
CA SER A 127 10.02 4.17 0.97
C SER A 127 9.09 3.21 0.23
N LEU A 128 8.74 2.07 0.80
CA LEU A 128 7.82 1.11 0.18
C LEU A 128 6.40 1.68 0.06
N ILE A 129 5.95 2.44 1.07
CA ILE A 129 4.67 3.17 1.04
C ILE A 129 4.81 4.55 0.39
N ALA A 130 5.97 5.18 0.49
CA ALA A 130 6.23 6.49 -0.13
C ALA A 130 6.18 6.44 -1.66
N ASN A 131 6.23 5.26 -2.24
CA ASN A 131 6.11 5.03 -3.66
C ASN A 131 4.77 5.60 -4.20
N PRO A 132 4.79 6.48 -5.24
CA PRO A 132 3.58 7.09 -5.78
C PRO A 132 2.60 6.08 -6.40
N TYR A 133 3.06 4.86 -6.70
CA TYR A 133 2.23 3.79 -7.24
C TYR A 133 1.51 2.96 -6.16
N PHE A 134 1.81 3.18 -4.87
CA PHE A 134 1.11 2.47 -3.79
C PHE A 134 -0.27 3.06 -3.56
N LEU A 135 -1.31 2.36 -3.97
CA LEU A 135 -2.74 2.64 -3.80
C LEU A 135 -3.28 3.92 -4.46
N ARG A 136 -2.43 4.90 -4.82
CA ARG A 136 -2.89 6.25 -5.22
C ARG A 136 -3.78 6.25 -6.46
N VAL A 137 -3.63 5.27 -7.35
CA VAL A 137 -4.45 5.12 -8.56
C VAL A 137 -5.94 5.01 -8.24
N PHE A 138 -6.31 4.47 -7.07
CA PHE A 138 -7.72 4.22 -6.72
C PHE A 138 -8.52 5.49 -6.40
N ASP A 139 -7.88 6.58 -6.01
CA ASP A 139 -8.55 7.88 -5.87
C ASP A 139 -8.62 8.68 -7.18
N GLN A 140 -7.94 8.23 -8.25
CA GLN A 140 -7.94 8.82 -9.60
C GLN A 140 -7.65 10.33 -9.62
N LYS A 141 -6.82 10.82 -8.69
CA LYS A 141 -6.48 12.25 -8.59
C LYS A 141 -5.25 12.63 -9.40
N ASP A 142 -4.35 11.68 -9.66
CA ASP A 142 -3.13 11.89 -10.43
C ASP A 142 -3.27 11.25 -11.82
N PRO A 143 -3.41 12.05 -12.90
CA PRO A 143 -3.57 11.52 -14.25
C PRO A 143 -2.34 10.74 -14.75
N ASN A 144 -1.15 10.96 -14.15
CA ASN A 144 0.06 10.24 -14.55
C ASN A 144 0.06 8.77 -14.08
N LEU A 145 -0.80 8.40 -13.13
CA LEU A 145 -0.95 7.02 -12.67
C LEU A 145 -1.89 6.21 -13.58
N GLY A 146 -2.56 6.86 -14.54
CA GLY A 146 -3.55 6.23 -15.41
C GLY A 146 -4.84 5.85 -14.69
N ALA A 147 -5.66 5.06 -15.37
CA ALA A 147 -6.88 4.47 -14.81
C ALA A 147 -6.58 3.06 -14.28
N TYR A 148 -7.47 2.55 -13.44
CA TYR A 148 -7.49 1.14 -13.07
C TYR A 148 -8.70 0.43 -13.70
N ASN A 149 -8.57 -0.89 -13.90
CA ASN A 149 -9.65 -1.78 -14.30
C ASN A 149 -9.59 -3.03 -13.42
N LEU A 150 -10.59 -3.23 -12.59
CA LEU A 150 -10.61 -4.32 -11.60
C LEU A 150 -10.92 -5.70 -12.24
N GLY A 151 -11.46 -5.75 -13.46
CA GLY A 151 -11.83 -7.02 -14.08
C GLY A 151 -12.72 -7.88 -13.17
N ASP A 152 -12.31 -9.12 -12.95
CA ASP A 152 -13.03 -10.06 -12.08
C ASP A 152 -13.08 -9.63 -10.59
N TYR A 153 -12.25 -8.67 -10.19
CA TYR A 153 -12.20 -8.12 -8.83
C TYR A 153 -13.12 -6.90 -8.65
N LEU A 154 -14.10 -6.69 -9.54
CA LEU A 154 -15.01 -5.55 -9.50
C LEU A 154 -15.76 -5.40 -8.16
N PHE A 155 -15.94 -6.47 -7.41
CA PHE A 155 -16.53 -6.44 -6.06
C PHE A 155 -15.75 -5.53 -5.08
N LEU A 156 -14.45 -5.28 -5.34
CA LEU A 156 -13.61 -4.38 -4.55
C LEU A 156 -13.91 -2.89 -4.79
N GLN A 157 -14.74 -2.54 -5.79
CA GLN A 157 -15.15 -1.16 -5.99
C GLN A 157 -15.84 -0.59 -4.74
N ASN A 158 -16.61 -1.41 -4.04
CA ASN A 158 -17.29 -0.99 -2.81
C ASN A 158 -16.33 -0.53 -1.69
N VAL A 159 -15.15 -1.15 -1.56
CA VAL A 159 -14.16 -0.76 -0.57
C VAL A 159 -13.36 0.45 -1.03
N ILE A 160 -13.14 0.59 -2.33
CA ILE A 160 -12.53 1.80 -2.92
C ILE A 160 -13.41 3.01 -2.63
N ASP A 161 -14.70 2.92 -2.93
CA ASP A 161 -15.66 4.01 -2.70
C ASP A 161 -15.77 4.37 -1.21
N HIS A 162 -15.77 3.35 -0.33
CA HIS A 162 -15.89 3.53 1.11
C HIS A 162 -14.74 4.34 1.72
N TYR A 163 -13.49 4.09 1.27
CA TYR A 163 -12.30 4.80 1.77
C TYR A 163 -11.79 5.88 0.82
N SER A 164 -12.62 6.35 -0.10
CA SER A 164 -12.24 7.39 -1.06
C SER A 164 -11.62 8.62 -0.37
N GLY A 165 -10.53 9.13 -0.93
CA GLY A 165 -9.71 10.21 -0.35
C GLY A 165 -8.62 9.74 0.60
N SER A 166 -8.56 8.44 0.95
CA SER A 166 -7.48 7.87 1.76
C SER A 166 -6.36 7.27 0.90
N TYR A 167 -6.67 6.83 -0.33
CA TYR A 167 -5.71 6.14 -1.19
C TYR A 167 -4.60 7.07 -1.71
N ASP A 168 -4.95 8.27 -2.21
CA ASP A 168 -3.97 9.23 -2.71
C ASP A 168 -3.25 10.01 -1.59
N ARG A 169 -3.82 10.07 -0.39
CA ARG A 169 -3.25 10.83 0.72
C ARG A 169 -1.89 10.27 1.12
N TYR A 170 -0.83 11.09 0.97
CA TYR A 170 0.52 10.73 1.40
C TYR A 170 0.59 10.68 2.93
N GLY A 171 0.06 11.70 3.62
CA GLY A 171 0.11 11.81 5.08
C GLY A 171 1.45 12.34 5.61
N VAL A 172 1.58 12.38 6.93
CA VAL A 172 2.80 12.85 7.61
C VAL A 172 3.57 11.72 8.31
N ALA A 173 3.00 10.51 8.33
CA ALA A 173 3.64 9.32 8.90
C ALA A 173 4.34 8.43 7.85
N ILE A 174 4.61 8.98 6.67
CA ILE A 174 5.37 8.33 5.62
C ILE A 174 6.67 9.10 5.41
N HIS A 175 7.81 8.40 5.55
CA HIS A 175 9.14 8.97 5.29
C HIS A 175 10.03 7.95 4.59
N VAL A 176 10.70 8.37 3.51
CA VAL A 176 11.79 7.60 2.91
C VAL A 176 12.88 7.39 3.97
N GLY A 177 13.31 6.15 4.16
CA GLY A 177 14.31 5.81 5.17
C GLY A 177 13.79 5.77 6.61
N LEU A 178 12.47 5.74 6.83
CA LEU A 178 11.91 5.64 8.17
C LEU A 178 12.28 4.30 8.82
N HIS A 179 12.76 4.38 10.06
CA HIS A 179 13.03 3.23 10.94
C HIS A 179 11.97 3.14 12.02
N THR A 180 11.75 1.96 12.56
CA THR A 180 10.80 1.77 13.68
C THR A 180 11.15 2.61 14.90
N TRP A 181 12.44 2.74 15.24
CA TRP A 181 12.89 3.54 16.39
C TRP A 181 12.60 5.05 16.23
N SER A 182 12.46 5.55 15.00
CA SER A 182 12.27 6.98 14.73
C SER A 182 10.79 7.42 14.71
N VAL A 183 9.85 6.47 14.76
CA VAL A 183 8.40 6.79 14.69
C VAL A 183 7.94 7.72 15.81
N PHE A 184 8.46 7.54 17.02
CA PHE A 184 8.11 8.37 18.16
C PHE A 184 9.08 9.54 18.40
N ASP A 185 10.13 9.69 17.56
CA ASP A 185 11.05 10.82 17.68
C ASP A 185 10.44 12.07 16.99
N PRO A 186 10.14 13.15 17.75
CA PRO A 186 9.59 14.38 17.18
C PRO A 186 10.47 15.04 16.12
N MET A 187 11.75 14.66 16.02
CA MET A 187 12.66 15.18 14.98
C MET A 187 12.21 14.79 13.59
N TRP A 188 11.57 13.65 13.42
CA TRP A 188 11.03 13.12 12.15
C TRP A 188 9.67 13.71 11.77
N ALA A 189 8.97 14.33 12.71
CA ALA A 189 7.66 14.92 12.45
C ALA A 189 7.76 16.15 11.53
N ASN A 190 6.79 16.29 10.64
CA ASN A 190 6.70 17.39 9.68
C ASN A 190 6.42 18.71 10.40
N LYS A 191 7.42 19.61 10.48
CA LYS A 191 7.34 20.87 11.24
C LYS A 191 6.30 21.87 10.70
N LYS A 192 5.78 21.65 9.49
CA LYS A 192 4.72 22.49 8.92
C LYS A 192 3.33 22.12 9.44
N TRP A 193 3.11 20.84 9.74
CA TRP A 193 1.79 20.29 10.03
C TRP A 193 1.64 19.76 11.46
N CYS A 194 2.74 19.32 12.04
CA CYS A 194 2.77 18.75 13.38
C CYS A 194 3.05 19.83 14.42
N THR A 195 2.46 19.67 15.60
CA THR A 195 2.70 20.58 16.73
C THR A 195 4.09 20.37 17.32
N ALA A 196 4.60 21.34 18.06
CA ALA A 196 5.91 21.22 18.68
C ALA A 196 5.95 20.05 19.68
N GLY A 197 6.92 19.17 19.54
CA GLY A 197 7.09 17.98 20.38
C GLY A 197 6.20 16.79 19.99
N GLU A 198 5.30 16.93 19.02
CA GLU A 198 4.47 15.84 18.50
C GLU A 198 5.31 14.92 17.60
N ASN A 199 5.19 13.62 17.77
CA ASN A 199 5.79 12.64 16.86
C ASN A 199 4.94 12.48 15.60
N LEU A 200 5.50 11.82 14.58
CA LEU A 200 4.83 11.69 13.28
C LEU A 200 3.54 10.86 13.33
N LEU A 201 3.46 9.84 14.20
CA LEU A 201 2.29 8.96 14.30
C LEU A 201 1.11 9.68 14.97
N ASP A 202 1.34 10.39 16.08
CA ASP A 202 0.31 11.19 16.74
C ASP A 202 -0.19 12.31 15.82
N CYS A 203 0.74 12.96 15.11
CA CYS A 203 0.42 13.98 14.11
C CYS A 203 -0.47 13.44 13.00
N GLU A 204 -0.15 12.27 12.46
CA GLU A 204 -0.95 11.60 11.41
C GLU A 204 -2.37 11.30 11.90
N ILE A 205 -2.47 10.70 13.11
CA ILE A 205 -3.75 10.36 13.70
C ILE A 205 -4.60 11.61 13.97
N ARG A 206 -4.00 12.67 14.46
CA ARG A 206 -4.70 13.94 14.72
C ARG A 206 -5.17 14.61 13.43
N LEU A 207 -4.33 14.67 12.40
CA LEU A 207 -4.64 15.37 11.15
C LEU A 207 -5.68 14.64 10.30
N ASN A 208 -5.60 13.32 10.24
CA ASN A 208 -6.39 12.51 9.32
C ASN A 208 -7.50 11.71 10.00
N ASN A 209 -7.48 11.64 11.34
CA ASN A 209 -8.48 10.99 12.18
C ASN A 209 -8.95 9.60 11.68
N PRO A 210 -8.03 8.68 11.31
CA PRO A 210 -8.37 7.44 10.65
C PRO A 210 -8.98 6.42 11.62
N SER A 211 -9.78 5.48 11.10
CA SER A 211 -10.20 4.26 11.82
C SER A 211 -9.25 3.07 11.60
N LEU A 212 -8.49 3.09 10.51
CA LEU A 212 -7.52 2.04 10.17
C LEU A 212 -6.14 2.66 9.90
N MET A 213 -5.06 1.91 10.18
CA MET A 213 -3.68 2.29 9.86
C MET A 213 -2.97 1.14 9.13
N LEU A 214 -2.55 1.37 7.89
CA LEU A 214 -1.70 0.44 7.15
C LEU A 214 -0.25 0.64 7.63
N VAL A 215 0.38 -0.41 8.18
CA VAL A 215 1.73 -0.34 8.75
C VAL A 215 2.68 -1.19 7.94
N LEU A 216 3.60 -0.56 7.21
CA LEU A 216 4.63 -1.23 6.41
C LEU A 216 5.99 -0.60 6.72
N LEU A 217 6.74 -1.24 7.59
CA LEU A 217 8.06 -0.84 8.09
C LEU A 217 8.98 -2.06 8.20
N GLY A 218 10.27 -1.82 8.25
CA GLY A 218 11.27 -2.84 8.55
C GLY A 218 12.35 -3.01 7.51
N THR A 219 12.24 -2.38 6.33
CA THR A 219 13.28 -2.43 5.30
C THR A 219 14.57 -1.72 5.76
N ASN A 220 14.43 -0.61 6.47
CA ASN A 220 15.56 0.18 6.96
C ASN A 220 16.07 -0.26 8.35
N ASP A 221 15.40 -1.21 9.00
CA ASP A 221 15.74 -1.68 10.33
C ASP A 221 16.75 -2.83 10.26
N ASP A 222 18.00 -2.50 10.02
CA ASP A 222 19.17 -3.40 10.03
C ASP A 222 19.80 -3.58 11.42
N ALA A 223 19.26 -2.85 12.41
CA ALA A 223 19.63 -2.94 13.82
C ALA A 223 19.39 -4.35 14.41
N PRO A 224 19.93 -4.64 15.59
CA PRO A 224 19.66 -5.90 16.28
C PRO A 224 18.15 -6.19 16.37
N GLN A 225 17.77 -7.44 16.14
CA GLN A 225 16.40 -7.94 16.12
C GLN A 225 15.54 -7.41 17.30
N VAL A 226 16.08 -7.49 18.51
CA VAL A 226 15.37 -7.07 19.72
C VAL A 226 14.93 -5.60 19.69
N THR A 227 15.70 -4.74 19.03
CA THR A 227 15.35 -3.31 18.88
C THR A 227 14.17 -3.15 17.92
N PHE A 228 14.18 -3.86 16.78
CA PHE A 228 13.08 -3.85 15.84
C PHE A 228 11.78 -4.34 16.50
N GLU A 229 11.80 -5.51 17.12
CA GLU A 229 10.63 -6.08 17.81
C GLU A 229 10.06 -5.12 18.85
N THR A 230 10.91 -4.56 19.72
CA THR A 230 10.48 -3.64 20.78
C THR A 230 9.82 -2.40 20.21
N ASN A 231 10.42 -1.79 19.19
CA ASN A 231 9.88 -0.58 18.58
C ASN A 231 8.57 -0.85 17.82
N TYR A 232 8.53 -1.94 17.06
CA TYR A 232 7.34 -2.31 16.30
C TYR A 232 6.17 -2.67 17.23
N ASP A 233 6.46 -3.37 18.33
CA ASP A 233 5.50 -3.69 19.38
C ASP A 233 4.87 -2.42 19.99
N GLN A 234 5.70 -1.44 20.34
CA GLN A 234 5.24 -0.14 20.85
C GLN A 234 4.37 0.61 19.83
N ILE A 235 4.72 0.58 18.55
CA ILE A 235 3.95 1.21 17.48
C ILE A 235 2.55 0.59 17.40
N VAL A 236 2.47 -0.74 17.36
CA VAL A 236 1.18 -1.46 17.25
C VAL A 236 0.31 -1.19 18.48
N GLN A 237 0.87 -1.28 19.69
CA GLN A 237 0.15 -0.98 20.93
C GLN A 237 -0.39 0.45 20.92
N HIS A 238 0.45 1.42 20.54
CA HIS A 238 0.04 2.82 20.50
C HIS A 238 -1.13 3.06 19.52
N ILE A 239 -1.09 2.48 18.32
CA ILE A 239 -2.18 2.59 17.35
C ILE A 239 -3.49 2.04 17.92
N ILE A 240 -3.44 0.87 18.59
CA ILE A 240 -4.59 0.24 19.26
C ILE A 240 -5.13 1.15 20.38
N ASP A 241 -4.23 1.74 21.16
CA ASP A 241 -4.61 2.64 22.27
C ASP A 241 -5.33 3.89 21.76
N GLN A 242 -4.99 4.35 20.57
CA GLN A 242 -5.66 5.45 19.89
C GLN A 242 -7.01 5.05 19.24
N GLY A 243 -7.48 3.81 19.41
CA GLY A 243 -8.73 3.33 18.80
C GLY A 243 -8.66 3.23 17.28
N VAL A 244 -7.46 3.00 16.76
CA VAL A 244 -7.21 2.79 15.33
C VAL A 244 -6.83 1.33 15.11
N VAL A 245 -7.43 0.66 14.13
CA VAL A 245 -7.11 -0.74 13.82
C VAL A 245 -5.82 -0.78 13.00
N PRO A 246 -4.72 -1.34 13.52
CA PRO A 246 -3.52 -1.55 12.72
C PRO A 246 -3.71 -2.73 11.77
N ILE A 247 -3.32 -2.57 10.51
CA ILE A 247 -3.19 -3.64 9.52
C ILE A 247 -1.71 -3.77 9.24
N LEU A 248 -1.11 -4.88 9.64
CA LEU A 248 0.33 -5.10 9.52
C LEU A 248 0.66 -5.75 8.17
N PHE A 249 1.78 -5.37 7.59
CA PHE A 249 2.25 -5.90 6.32
C PHE A 249 3.65 -6.50 6.50
N THR A 250 3.86 -7.70 5.98
CA THR A 250 5.21 -8.17 5.70
C THR A 250 5.68 -7.60 4.35
N LYS A 251 6.99 -7.55 4.15
CA LYS A 251 7.61 -6.97 2.96
C LYS A 251 8.21 -8.05 2.04
N ALA A 252 8.24 -7.80 0.74
CA ALA A 252 8.81 -8.74 -0.24
C ALA A 252 10.33 -8.81 -0.19
N ASP A 253 11.00 -7.69 0.14
CA ASP A 253 12.44 -7.66 0.32
C ASP A 253 12.84 -8.43 1.59
N ARG A 254 14.05 -8.97 1.57
CA ARG A 254 14.71 -9.61 2.71
C ARG A 254 16.06 -8.95 2.94
N PHE A 255 16.06 -7.62 2.93
CA PHE A 255 17.27 -6.81 3.01
C PHE A 255 18.05 -7.05 4.31
N GLU A 256 17.35 -7.34 5.41
CA GLU A 256 17.92 -7.71 6.71
C GLU A 256 18.65 -9.07 6.71
N GLY A 257 18.52 -9.85 5.64
CA GLY A 257 19.21 -11.13 5.47
C GLY A 257 18.29 -12.33 5.22
N PRO A 258 18.88 -13.50 4.97
CA PRO A 258 18.14 -14.69 4.53
C PRO A 258 17.23 -15.30 5.62
N ASP A 259 17.45 -14.96 6.89
CA ASP A 259 16.62 -15.39 8.03
C ASP A 259 15.27 -14.68 8.06
N ASN A 260 15.07 -13.63 7.24
CA ASN A 260 13.80 -12.94 7.09
C ASN A 260 13.18 -12.50 8.46
N ARG A 261 14.05 -12.10 9.39
CA ARG A 261 13.73 -11.90 10.81
C ARG A 261 12.68 -10.81 11.05
N ASN A 262 12.72 -9.71 10.28
CA ASN A 262 11.78 -8.61 10.47
C ASN A 262 10.35 -9.05 10.11
N ASN A 263 10.18 -9.78 9.00
CA ASN A 263 8.88 -10.37 8.66
C ASN A 263 8.41 -11.39 9.71
N ALA A 264 9.33 -12.20 10.26
CA ALA A 264 9.00 -13.14 11.33
C ALA A 264 8.48 -12.41 12.58
N SER A 265 9.13 -11.32 12.98
CA SER A 265 8.69 -10.48 14.12
C SER A 265 7.33 -9.83 13.86
N ILE A 266 7.09 -9.30 12.64
CA ILE A 266 5.79 -8.71 12.27
C ILE A 266 4.67 -9.76 12.41
N LYS A 267 4.90 -11.00 11.93
CA LYS A 267 3.94 -12.12 12.06
C LYS A 267 3.65 -12.47 13.53
N GLN A 268 4.68 -12.47 14.39
CA GLN A 268 4.53 -12.73 15.81
C GLN A 268 3.76 -11.62 16.52
N ILE A 269 4.05 -10.36 16.21
CA ILE A 269 3.37 -9.19 16.76
C ILE A 269 1.89 -9.17 16.34
N ALA A 270 1.60 -9.45 15.05
CA ALA A 270 0.23 -9.57 14.57
C ALA A 270 -0.56 -10.64 15.34
N LYS A 271 0.07 -11.79 15.60
CA LYS A 271 -0.52 -12.87 16.42
C LYS A 271 -0.71 -12.45 17.88
N LYS A 272 0.30 -11.78 18.48
CA LYS A 272 0.25 -11.31 19.88
C LYS A 272 -0.92 -10.37 20.14
N TYR A 273 -1.12 -9.42 19.22
CA TYR A 273 -2.17 -8.41 19.34
C TYR A 273 -3.48 -8.79 18.67
N GLN A 274 -3.56 -9.98 18.05
CA GLN A 274 -4.75 -10.40 17.30
C GLN A 274 -5.24 -9.32 16.33
N VAL A 275 -4.32 -8.80 15.51
CA VAL A 275 -4.60 -7.77 14.50
C VAL A 275 -4.40 -8.31 13.08
N PRO A 276 -5.06 -7.70 12.08
CA PRO A 276 -4.95 -8.13 10.69
C PRO A 276 -3.50 -8.11 10.19
N LEU A 277 -3.12 -9.17 9.47
CA LEU A 277 -1.82 -9.28 8.81
C LEU A 277 -2.00 -9.60 7.33
N MET A 278 -1.45 -8.76 6.45
CA MET A 278 -1.22 -9.10 5.04
C MET A 278 0.21 -9.63 4.88
N ASP A 279 0.32 -10.94 4.69
CA ASP A 279 1.61 -11.63 4.51
C ASP A 279 2.07 -11.50 3.06
N PHE A 280 2.54 -10.31 2.69
CA PHE A 280 3.01 -10.07 1.33
C PHE A 280 4.33 -10.80 1.03
N ASP A 281 5.14 -11.11 2.03
CA ASP A 281 6.32 -11.96 1.87
C ASP A 281 5.95 -13.33 1.26
N ASN A 282 4.83 -13.92 1.73
CA ASN A 282 4.33 -15.17 1.19
C ASN A 282 3.75 -14.99 -0.22
N LEU A 283 2.91 -14.00 -0.44
CA LEU A 283 2.30 -13.73 -1.74
C LEU A 283 3.37 -13.39 -2.80
N ALA A 284 4.44 -12.71 -2.43
CA ALA A 284 5.53 -12.34 -3.32
C ALA A 284 6.22 -13.55 -3.98
N ASP A 285 6.19 -14.73 -3.36
CA ASP A 285 6.74 -15.96 -3.95
C ASP A 285 5.99 -16.41 -5.21
N THR A 286 4.77 -15.89 -5.46
CA THR A 286 4.00 -16.13 -6.69
C THR A 286 4.34 -15.18 -7.83
N ILE A 287 5.16 -14.17 -7.57
CA ILE A 287 5.49 -13.10 -8.52
C ILE A 287 6.93 -13.30 -9.01
N PRO A 288 7.21 -13.11 -10.33
CA PRO A 288 8.59 -13.16 -10.83
C PRO A 288 9.51 -12.24 -10.00
N ASN A 289 10.69 -12.74 -9.62
CA ASN A 289 11.65 -12.04 -8.75
C ASN A 289 11.01 -11.49 -7.46
N ARG A 290 10.03 -12.20 -6.88
CA ARG A 290 9.26 -11.76 -5.71
C ARG A 290 8.57 -10.39 -5.89
N GLY A 291 8.32 -9.99 -7.13
CA GLY A 291 7.78 -8.68 -7.45
C GLY A 291 8.74 -7.51 -7.20
N LEU A 292 10.02 -7.78 -6.97
CA LEU A 292 11.03 -6.74 -6.73
C LEU A 292 11.55 -6.14 -8.03
N GLY A 293 11.85 -4.86 -7.99
CA GLY A 293 12.53 -4.13 -9.04
C GLY A 293 14.05 -4.43 -9.10
N PRO A 294 14.78 -3.73 -9.97
CA PRO A 294 16.21 -3.97 -10.17
C PRO A 294 17.09 -3.74 -8.93
N ASP A 295 16.63 -2.93 -7.98
CA ASP A 295 17.35 -2.65 -6.74
C ASP A 295 17.18 -3.75 -5.66
N GLY A 296 16.30 -4.72 -5.90
CA GLY A 296 16.02 -5.81 -4.97
C GLY A 296 15.31 -5.41 -3.68
N ILE A 297 14.79 -4.18 -3.61
CA ILE A 297 14.13 -3.61 -2.42
C ILE A 297 12.71 -3.16 -2.77
N HIS A 298 12.59 -2.22 -3.72
CA HIS A 298 11.31 -1.66 -4.09
C HIS A 298 10.55 -2.57 -5.06
N LEU A 299 9.23 -2.49 -5.01
CA LEU A 299 8.39 -3.29 -5.88
C LEU A 299 8.48 -2.82 -7.34
N SER A 300 8.49 -3.77 -8.26
CA SER A 300 8.43 -3.53 -9.69
C SER A 300 7.10 -2.87 -10.08
N ILE A 301 7.15 -1.94 -11.06
CA ILE A 301 6.03 -1.11 -11.46
C ILE A 301 5.47 -1.63 -12.77
N ALA A 302 4.16 -1.94 -12.80
CA ALA A 302 3.45 -2.33 -14.01
C ALA A 302 3.20 -1.13 -14.94
N PRO A 303 3.14 -1.36 -16.25
CA PRO A 303 2.76 -0.32 -17.23
C PRO A 303 1.33 0.19 -17.05
N SER A 304 0.44 -0.63 -16.47
CA SER A 304 -0.97 -0.29 -16.22
C SER A 304 -1.49 -0.97 -14.95
N ASN A 305 -2.64 -0.48 -14.46
CA ASN A 305 -3.38 -1.10 -13.35
C ASN A 305 -4.63 -1.83 -13.88
N ASP A 306 -4.51 -2.52 -15.03
CA ASP A 306 -5.58 -3.29 -15.65
C ASP A 306 -5.49 -4.76 -15.24
N TYR A 307 -6.35 -5.17 -14.30
CA TYR A 307 -6.40 -6.54 -13.78
C TYR A 307 -7.15 -7.53 -14.68
N THR A 308 -7.57 -7.12 -15.88
CA THR A 308 -7.99 -8.06 -16.94
C THR A 308 -6.81 -8.65 -17.70
N LEU A 309 -5.62 -8.05 -17.56
CA LEU A 309 -4.40 -8.42 -18.26
C LEU A 309 -3.54 -9.34 -17.39
N PRO A 310 -3.23 -10.58 -17.84
CA PRO A 310 -2.40 -11.51 -17.05
C PRO A 310 -1.04 -10.95 -16.65
N GLU A 311 -0.41 -10.13 -17.50
CA GLU A 311 0.88 -9.50 -17.22
C GLU A 311 0.87 -8.54 -16.04
N THR A 312 -0.27 -7.94 -15.70
CA THR A 312 -0.42 -7.06 -14.52
C THR A 312 -0.05 -7.78 -13.22
N PHE A 313 -0.28 -9.09 -13.17
CA PHE A 313 0.02 -9.93 -12.02
C PHE A 313 1.49 -10.36 -11.91
N HIS A 314 2.34 -9.95 -12.84
CA HIS A 314 3.78 -10.19 -12.79
C HIS A 314 4.56 -9.04 -12.10
N PHE A 315 3.90 -7.99 -11.67
CA PHE A 315 4.52 -6.82 -11.05
C PHE A 315 4.12 -6.68 -9.59
N GLY A 316 5.13 -6.38 -8.75
CA GLY A 316 4.93 -6.32 -7.31
C GLY A 316 3.95 -5.24 -6.87
N ASN A 317 3.99 -4.03 -7.46
CA ASN A 317 3.11 -2.94 -7.06
C ASN A 317 1.63 -3.24 -7.32
N THR A 318 1.28 -3.83 -8.46
CA THR A 318 -0.12 -4.14 -8.79
C THR A 318 -0.67 -5.27 -7.94
N VAL A 319 0.12 -6.33 -7.72
CA VAL A 319 -0.28 -7.42 -6.82
C VAL A 319 -0.40 -6.94 -5.38
N HIS A 320 0.51 -6.08 -4.91
CA HIS A 320 0.45 -5.50 -3.57
C HIS A 320 -0.78 -4.60 -3.40
N ASN A 321 -1.08 -3.76 -4.38
CA ASN A 321 -2.27 -2.92 -4.40
C ASN A 321 -3.56 -3.75 -4.35
N LEU A 322 -3.67 -4.79 -5.18
CA LEU A 322 -4.83 -5.68 -5.21
C LEU A 322 -5.00 -6.43 -3.88
N ALA A 323 -3.91 -6.99 -3.34
CA ALA A 323 -3.93 -7.68 -2.05
C ALA A 323 -4.34 -6.74 -0.90
N THR A 324 -3.90 -5.47 -0.95
CA THR A 324 -4.31 -4.46 0.03
C THR A 324 -5.80 -4.14 -0.08
N LEU A 325 -6.36 -4.04 -1.29
CA LEU A 325 -7.82 -3.87 -1.45
C LEU A 325 -8.60 -5.07 -0.89
N VAL A 326 -8.14 -6.30 -1.15
CA VAL A 326 -8.77 -7.51 -0.59
C VAL A 326 -8.70 -7.49 0.95
N MET A 327 -7.57 -7.10 1.53
CA MET A 327 -7.45 -6.95 2.99
C MET A 327 -8.42 -5.90 3.54
N LEU A 328 -8.48 -4.72 2.93
CA LEU A 328 -9.39 -3.65 3.35
C LEU A 328 -10.86 -4.09 3.23
N ASP A 329 -11.23 -4.82 2.18
CA ASP A 329 -12.57 -5.39 2.02
C ASP A 329 -12.89 -6.40 3.14
N ARG A 330 -11.95 -7.28 3.47
CA ARG A 330 -12.10 -8.24 4.57
C ARG A 330 -12.29 -7.56 5.93
N VAL A 331 -11.48 -6.53 6.22
CA VAL A 331 -11.62 -5.74 7.45
C VAL A 331 -12.98 -5.04 7.48
N ARG A 332 -13.37 -4.35 6.40
CA ARG A 332 -14.66 -3.67 6.30
C ARG A 332 -15.84 -4.63 6.51
N ASN A 333 -15.79 -5.79 5.88
CA ASN A 333 -16.85 -6.81 6.03
C ASN A 333 -16.93 -7.34 7.47
N ALA A 334 -15.78 -7.51 8.17
CA ALA A 334 -15.76 -7.89 9.58
C ALA A 334 -16.35 -6.81 10.48
N LEU A 335 -16.18 -5.53 10.15
CA LEU A 335 -16.75 -4.40 10.90
C LEU A 335 -18.24 -4.21 10.64
N SER A 336 -18.74 -4.66 9.49
CA SER A 336 -20.16 -4.54 9.10
C SER A 336 -20.99 -5.75 9.52
N ALA A 337 -20.37 -6.84 9.95
CA ALA A 337 -21.07 -8.03 10.43
C ALA A 337 -21.65 -7.75 11.83
N PRO A 338 -22.90 -8.22 12.09
CA PRO A 338 -23.60 -8.02 13.37
C PRO A 338 -22.89 -8.74 14.53
#